data_83f5f25a7b41124ffb4b93c63ce975a4
#
_entry.id   83f5f25a7b41124ffb4b93c63ce975a4
#
_cell.length_a   1.000
_cell.length_b   1.000
_cell.length_c   1.000
_cell.angle_alpha   90.00
_cell.angle_beta   90.00
_cell.angle_gamma   90.00
#
_symmetry.space_group_name_H-M   'P 1'
#
loop_
_entity.id
_entity.type
_entity.pdbx_description
1 polymer ?
#
loop_
_entity_poly.entity_id
_entity_poly.type
_entity_poly.pdbx_seq_one_letter_code
_entity_poly.pdbx_strand_id
1 'polypeptide(L)'
;MKIQHSTIEHLGEYAKHLKNLNEQDRYTRFGYAAGPAAIDQMILNMLYNPGQHRLFTYRTDDRIVGFGHLAQEGAEWELAVSVEADYQGRGVANELMDYMIAWGKTHGVHVVYMHCITENQKIQHLARKHGLKTFERSGHELSAHVELPPPTVFDYTTNFVTEQQALAKDIVKLQRAWLKNWIRPTHNPSN
;
A
#
# COMPACT_ATOMS: atom_id res chain seq x y z
N MET A 1 -6.38 -14.19 2.27
CA MET A 1 -5.60 -13.15 2.96
C MET A 1 -5.99 -11.82 2.37
N LYS A 2 -6.24 -10.82 3.22
CA LYS A 2 -6.74 -9.52 2.78
C LYS A 2 -5.61 -8.57 2.35
N ILE A 3 -4.45 -8.61 3.01
CA ILE A 3 -3.32 -7.70 2.73
C ILE A 3 -2.14 -8.48 2.16
N GLN A 4 -1.51 -7.91 1.14
CA GLN A 4 -0.34 -8.48 0.49
C GLN A 4 0.67 -7.36 0.24
N HIS A 5 1.95 -7.62 0.57
CA HIS A 5 3.07 -6.78 0.17
C HIS A 5 3.37 -7.02 -1.32
N SER A 6 3.63 -5.95 -2.05
CA SER A 6 4.03 -5.97 -3.44
C SER A 6 5.02 -4.83 -3.68
N THR A 7 5.92 -5.00 -4.63
CA THR A 7 6.82 -3.92 -5.06
C THR A 7 6.31 -3.26 -6.33
N ILE A 8 6.49 -3.92 -7.46
CA ILE A 8 6.17 -3.35 -8.80
C ILE A 8 4.98 -4.02 -9.48
N GLU A 9 4.56 -5.20 -9.00
CA GLU A 9 3.54 -6.02 -9.67
C GLU A 9 2.17 -5.33 -9.77
N HIS A 10 1.83 -4.48 -8.81
CA HIS A 10 0.53 -3.81 -8.73
C HIS A 10 0.61 -2.30 -9.02
N LEU A 11 1.69 -1.82 -9.64
CA LEU A 11 1.83 -0.39 -9.96
C LEU A 11 0.75 0.10 -10.93
N GLY A 12 0.35 -0.73 -11.88
CA GLY A 12 -0.75 -0.40 -12.82
C GLY A 12 -2.11 -0.27 -12.11
N GLU A 13 -2.42 -1.22 -11.21
CA GLU A 13 -3.63 -1.15 -10.39
C GLU A 13 -3.60 0.03 -9.42
N TYR A 14 -2.42 0.33 -8.84
CA TYR A 14 -2.26 1.49 -7.97
C TYR A 14 -2.48 2.80 -8.71
N ALA A 15 -1.89 2.96 -9.90
CA ALA A 15 -2.14 4.12 -10.76
C ALA A 15 -3.64 4.30 -11.06
N LYS A 16 -4.30 3.21 -11.47
CA LYS A 16 -5.73 3.20 -11.75
C LYS A 16 -6.56 3.56 -10.51
N HIS A 17 -6.22 2.98 -9.35
CA HIS A 17 -6.88 3.27 -8.09
C HIS A 17 -6.79 4.76 -7.74
N LEU A 18 -5.59 5.34 -7.77
CA LEU A 18 -5.37 6.76 -7.45
C LEU A 18 -6.09 7.70 -8.42
N LYS A 19 -6.11 7.39 -9.71
CA LYS A 19 -6.83 8.17 -10.74
C LYS A 19 -8.35 8.08 -10.56
N ASN A 20 -8.86 6.98 -10.04
CA ASN A 20 -10.30 6.75 -9.80
C ASN A 20 -10.79 7.30 -8.45
N LEU A 21 -9.90 7.73 -7.56
CA LEU A 21 -10.33 8.47 -6.37
C LEU A 21 -11.08 9.72 -6.79
N ASN A 22 -12.16 10.08 -6.08
CA ASN A 22 -12.80 11.37 -6.27
C ASN A 22 -11.83 12.52 -5.94
N GLU A 23 -12.15 13.73 -6.37
CA GLU A 23 -11.25 14.89 -6.22
C GLU A 23 -10.89 15.16 -4.75
N GLN A 24 -11.85 15.04 -3.86
CA GLN A 24 -11.64 15.26 -2.43
C GLN A 24 -10.71 14.20 -1.81
N ASP A 25 -10.93 12.91 -2.08
CA ASP A 25 -10.08 11.82 -1.59
C ASP A 25 -8.68 11.92 -2.19
N ARG A 26 -8.55 12.32 -3.44
CA ARG A 26 -7.26 12.56 -4.10
C ARG A 26 -6.53 13.76 -3.49
N TYR A 27 -7.23 14.87 -3.26
CA TYR A 27 -6.66 16.02 -2.58
C TYR A 27 -6.18 15.67 -1.16
N THR A 28 -6.98 14.95 -0.39
CA THR A 28 -6.60 14.54 0.97
C THR A 28 -5.43 13.54 0.99
N ARG A 29 -5.25 12.74 -0.07
CA ARG A 29 -4.14 11.78 -0.20
C ARG A 29 -2.82 12.46 -0.56
N PHE A 30 -2.85 13.51 -1.37
CA PHE A 30 -1.65 14.15 -1.92
C PHE A 30 -1.34 15.51 -1.28
N GLY A 31 -2.28 16.12 -0.56
CA GLY A 31 -2.15 17.49 -0.05
C GLY A 31 -2.37 18.58 -1.12
N TYR A 32 -2.51 18.18 -2.37
CA TYR A 32 -2.75 19.10 -3.51
C TYR A 32 -3.65 18.45 -4.57
N ALA A 33 -4.10 19.23 -5.54
CA ALA A 33 -4.94 18.76 -6.66
C ALA A 33 -4.10 17.93 -7.65
N ALA A 34 -3.75 16.70 -7.28
CA ALA A 34 -2.96 15.80 -8.11
C ALA A 34 -3.77 15.34 -9.34
N GLY A 35 -3.35 15.77 -10.52
CA GLY A 35 -3.93 15.31 -11.79
C GLY A 35 -3.33 13.97 -12.25
N PRO A 36 -3.91 13.36 -13.31
CA PRO A 36 -3.45 12.10 -13.86
C PRO A 36 -1.94 12.07 -14.20
N ALA A 37 -1.41 13.16 -14.75
CA ALA A 37 0.00 13.28 -15.12
C ALA A 37 0.93 13.22 -13.88
N ALA A 38 0.54 13.87 -12.77
CA ALA A 38 1.32 13.80 -11.52
C ALA A 38 1.34 12.38 -10.93
N ILE A 39 0.21 11.67 -11.03
CA ILE A 39 0.11 10.27 -10.62
C ILE A 39 1.02 9.40 -11.50
N ASP A 40 0.99 9.57 -12.83
CA ASP A 40 1.85 8.83 -13.74
C ASP A 40 3.34 9.07 -13.45
N GLN A 41 3.72 10.32 -13.17
CA GLN A 41 5.09 10.65 -12.78
C GLN A 41 5.52 9.98 -11.47
N MET A 42 4.63 9.93 -10.47
CA MET A 42 4.89 9.20 -9.22
C MET A 42 5.09 7.70 -9.48
N ILE A 43 4.24 7.08 -10.30
CA ILE A 43 4.36 5.67 -10.67
C ILE A 43 5.67 5.39 -11.41
N LEU A 44 6.08 6.27 -12.33
CA LEU A 44 7.38 6.16 -13.01
C LEU A 44 8.54 6.25 -12.01
N ASN A 45 8.49 7.17 -11.04
CA ASN A 45 9.48 7.25 -9.98
C ASN A 45 9.58 5.94 -9.19
N MET A 46 8.44 5.35 -8.81
CA MET A 46 8.39 4.06 -8.12
C MET A 46 9.01 2.93 -8.97
N LEU A 47 8.77 2.94 -10.28
CA LEU A 47 9.32 1.95 -11.21
C LEU A 47 10.84 2.07 -11.34
N TYR A 48 11.38 3.29 -11.39
CA TYR A 48 12.81 3.53 -11.50
C TYR A 48 13.56 3.37 -10.17
N ASN A 49 12.89 3.53 -9.04
CA ASN A 49 13.45 3.44 -7.69
C ASN A 49 12.75 2.37 -6.82
N PRO A 50 12.65 1.11 -7.26
CA PRO A 50 11.84 0.09 -6.57
C PRO A 50 12.35 -0.21 -5.15
N GLY A 51 13.64 0.07 -4.88
CA GLY A 51 14.22 -0.07 -3.55
C GLY A 51 13.69 0.91 -2.51
N GLN A 52 13.21 2.09 -2.95
CA GLN A 52 12.71 3.15 -2.09
C GLN A 52 11.20 3.08 -1.83
N HIS A 53 10.49 2.15 -2.47
CA HIS A 53 9.04 2.07 -2.38
C HIS A 53 8.57 0.67 -2.00
N ARG A 54 7.56 0.61 -1.14
CA ARG A 54 6.86 -0.62 -0.78
C ARG A 54 5.36 -0.38 -0.91
N LEU A 55 4.72 -1.23 -1.67
CA LEU A 55 3.29 -1.14 -1.93
C LEU A 55 2.57 -2.30 -1.24
N PHE A 56 1.44 -2.00 -0.62
CA PHE A 56 0.60 -2.97 0.08
C PHE A 56 -0.81 -2.89 -0.49
N THR A 57 -1.37 -4.03 -0.84
CA THR A 57 -2.72 -4.11 -1.40
C THR A 57 -3.67 -4.70 -0.37
N TYR A 58 -4.87 -4.13 -0.26
CA TYR A 58 -5.97 -4.72 0.49
C TYR A 58 -7.01 -5.28 -0.47
N ARG A 59 -7.28 -6.57 -0.38
CA ARG A 59 -8.21 -7.27 -1.27
C ARG A 59 -9.44 -7.73 -0.52
N THR A 60 -10.61 -7.57 -1.16
CA THR A 60 -11.85 -8.25 -0.80
C THR A 60 -12.26 -9.08 -2.01
N ASP A 61 -12.57 -10.36 -1.79
CA ASP A 61 -12.86 -11.30 -2.86
C ASP A 61 -11.74 -11.29 -3.92
N ASP A 62 -12.01 -10.90 -5.17
CA ASP A 62 -11.03 -10.89 -6.25
C ASP A 62 -10.53 -9.49 -6.63
N ARG A 63 -10.87 -8.46 -5.83
CA ARG A 63 -10.59 -7.07 -6.20
C ARG A 63 -9.77 -6.35 -5.11
N ILE A 64 -8.85 -5.49 -5.54
CA ILE A 64 -8.12 -4.58 -4.66
C ILE A 64 -9.01 -3.36 -4.39
N VAL A 65 -9.21 -3.04 -3.11
CA VAL A 65 -10.08 -1.93 -2.67
C VAL A 65 -9.34 -0.87 -1.85
N GLY A 66 -8.07 -1.13 -1.54
CA GLY A 66 -7.23 -0.18 -0.82
C GLY A 66 -5.75 -0.45 -1.06
N PHE A 67 -4.96 0.61 -0.91
CA PHE A 67 -3.51 0.57 -1.02
C PHE A 67 -2.87 1.26 0.17
N GLY A 68 -1.78 0.66 0.64
CA GLY A 68 -0.79 1.30 1.48
C GLY A 68 0.50 1.50 0.70
N HIS A 69 1.21 2.57 0.98
CA HIS A 69 2.47 2.90 0.34
C HIS A 69 3.45 3.40 1.40
N LEU A 70 4.62 2.77 1.48
CA LEU A 70 5.77 3.27 2.20
C LEU A 70 6.79 3.78 1.18
N ALA A 71 7.20 5.03 1.31
CA ALA A 71 8.21 5.67 0.48
C ALA A 71 9.38 6.11 1.36
N GLN A 72 10.60 5.67 1.00
CA GLN A 72 11.81 6.02 1.74
C GLN A 72 12.28 7.42 1.33
N GLU A 73 12.48 8.28 2.33
CA GLU A 73 13.09 9.59 2.16
C GLU A 73 14.23 9.73 3.18
N GLY A 74 15.46 9.63 2.69
CA GLY A 74 16.63 9.57 3.56
C GLY A 74 16.61 8.37 4.51
N ALA A 75 16.59 8.62 5.81
CA ALA A 75 16.52 7.60 6.86
C ALA A 75 15.08 7.27 7.30
N GLU A 76 14.12 8.05 6.88
CA GLU A 76 12.71 7.95 7.29
C GLU A 76 11.84 7.38 6.17
N TRP A 77 10.64 6.94 6.54
CA TRP A 77 9.69 6.39 5.59
C TRP A 77 8.34 7.10 5.70
N GLU A 78 7.90 7.68 4.59
CA GLU A 78 6.55 8.22 4.48
C GLU A 78 5.53 7.06 4.38
N LEU A 79 4.50 7.12 5.22
CA LEU A 79 3.39 6.19 5.20
C LEU A 79 2.15 6.88 4.63
N ALA A 80 1.56 6.27 3.61
CA ALA A 80 0.33 6.76 3.01
C ALA A 80 -0.65 5.63 2.75
N VAL A 81 -1.94 5.90 2.92
CA VAL A 81 -3.03 4.96 2.66
C VAL A 81 -4.12 5.59 1.80
N SER A 82 -4.74 4.79 0.97
CA SER A 82 -5.92 5.18 0.19
C SER A 82 -6.88 4.01 0.06
N VAL A 83 -8.19 4.28 0.16
CA VAL A 83 -9.26 3.28 0.16
C VAL A 83 -10.38 3.78 -0.73
N GLU A 84 -10.91 2.90 -1.58
CA GLU A 84 -12.09 3.21 -2.40
C GLU A 84 -13.27 3.66 -1.53
N ALA A 85 -14.05 4.64 -2.01
CA ALA A 85 -15.12 5.29 -1.26
C ALA A 85 -16.10 4.29 -0.61
N ASP A 86 -16.52 3.26 -1.36
CA ASP A 86 -17.47 2.24 -0.89
C ASP A 86 -16.91 1.35 0.23
N TYR A 87 -15.60 1.35 0.43
CA TYR A 87 -14.89 0.55 1.44
C TYR A 87 -14.33 1.37 2.60
N GLN A 88 -14.52 2.69 2.58
CA GLN A 88 -14.16 3.56 3.70
C GLN A 88 -15.04 3.28 4.92
N GLY A 89 -14.56 3.61 6.11
CA GLY A 89 -15.28 3.36 7.36
C GLY A 89 -15.39 1.90 7.80
N ARG A 90 -14.83 0.94 7.03
CA ARG A 90 -14.87 -0.50 7.32
C ARG A 90 -13.58 -1.05 7.92
N GLY A 91 -12.69 -0.18 8.38
CA GLY A 91 -11.43 -0.58 9.00
C GLY A 91 -10.26 -0.86 8.04
N VAL A 92 -10.47 -0.81 6.71
CA VAL A 92 -9.45 -1.13 5.70
C VAL A 92 -8.15 -0.34 5.90
N ALA A 93 -8.25 0.99 6.07
CA ALA A 93 -7.06 1.83 6.29
C ALA A 93 -6.33 1.48 7.59
N ASN A 94 -7.08 1.11 8.65
CA ASN A 94 -6.50 0.69 9.91
C ASN A 94 -5.72 -0.63 9.77
N GLU A 95 -6.30 -1.63 9.13
CA GLU A 95 -5.64 -2.92 8.89
C GLU A 95 -4.38 -2.74 8.01
N LEU A 96 -4.43 -1.85 6.99
CA LEU A 96 -3.26 -1.51 6.17
C LEU A 96 -2.15 -0.86 6.99
N MET A 97 -2.47 0.10 7.87
CA MET A 97 -1.48 0.76 8.73
C MET A 97 -0.86 -0.22 9.72
N ASP A 98 -1.67 -1.06 10.39
CA ASP A 98 -1.18 -2.10 11.29
C ASP A 98 -0.14 -2.99 10.59
N TYR A 99 -0.49 -3.42 9.37
CA TYR A 99 0.38 -4.28 8.57
C TYR A 99 1.68 -3.58 8.14
N MET A 100 1.58 -2.34 7.64
CA MET A 100 2.76 -1.57 7.20
C MET A 100 3.71 -1.26 8.35
N ILE A 101 3.19 -0.93 9.52
CA ILE A 101 3.99 -0.69 10.73
C ILE A 101 4.70 -1.97 11.19
N ALA A 102 3.98 -3.11 11.22
CA ALA A 102 4.57 -4.40 11.56
C ALA A 102 5.65 -4.82 10.56
N TRP A 103 5.39 -4.59 9.25
CA TRP A 103 6.38 -4.81 8.21
C TRP A 103 7.61 -3.92 8.41
N GLY A 104 7.41 -2.64 8.65
CA GLY A 104 8.51 -1.68 8.87
C GLY A 104 9.42 -2.11 10.02
N LYS A 105 8.88 -2.47 11.16
CA LYS A 105 9.64 -2.95 12.33
C LYS A 105 10.56 -4.14 11.98
N THR A 106 10.06 -5.11 11.23
CA THR A 106 10.82 -6.33 10.87
C THR A 106 11.80 -6.12 9.72
N HIS A 107 11.71 -4.99 8.99
CA HIS A 107 12.58 -4.64 7.86
C HIS A 107 13.50 -3.45 8.14
N GLY A 108 13.72 -3.14 9.43
CA GLY A 108 14.71 -2.12 9.84
C GLY A 108 14.26 -0.69 9.60
N VAL A 109 12.97 -0.44 9.47
CA VAL A 109 12.42 0.92 9.47
C VAL A 109 12.38 1.41 10.91
N HIS A 110 13.08 2.51 11.19
CA HIS A 110 13.15 3.08 12.54
C HIS A 110 12.15 4.20 12.75
N VAL A 111 11.93 5.02 11.72
CA VAL A 111 11.01 6.17 11.78
C VAL A 111 10.04 6.10 10.63
N VAL A 112 8.76 6.22 10.91
CA VAL A 112 7.73 6.47 9.91
C VAL A 112 7.08 7.82 10.18
N TYR A 113 6.75 8.51 9.09
CA TYR A 113 5.99 9.74 9.17
C TYR A 113 4.83 9.72 8.20
N MET A 114 3.90 10.61 8.41
CA MET A 114 2.72 10.78 7.56
C MET A 114 2.43 12.25 7.36
N HIS A 115 2.24 12.66 6.13
CA HIS A 115 1.68 13.96 5.81
C HIS A 115 0.16 13.89 5.69
N CYS A 116 -0.52 14.88 6.21
CA CYS A 116 -1.95 15.06 6.01
C CYS A 116 -2.31 16.55 6.03
N ILE A 117 -3.44 16.89 5.43
CA ILE A 117 -4.00 18.24 5.53
C ILE A 117 -4.73 18.42 6.86
N THR A 118 -4.75 19.66 7.37
CA THR A 118 -5.38 19.99 8.66
C THR A 118 -6.85 19.62 8.74
N GLU A 119 -7.56 19.60 7.62
CA GLU A 119 -8.98 19.26 7.50
C GLU A 119 -9.24 17.75 7.54
N ASN A 120 -8.24 16.90 7.29
CA ASN A 120 -8.38 15.45 7.27
C ASN A 120 -8.35 14.83 8.68
N GLN A 121 -9.40 15.09 9.45
CA GLN A 121 -9.51 14.58 10.83
C GLN A 121 -9.51 13.04 10.91
N LYS A 122 -10.02 12.36 9.86
CA LYS A 122 -10.06 10.89 9.80
C LYS A 122 -8.66 10.30 9.83
N ILE A 123 -7.76 10.81 8.98
CA ILE A 123 -6.39 10.32 8.91
C ILE A 123 -5.58 10.72 10.15
N GLN A 124 -5.82 11.91 10.70
CA GLN A 124 -5.21 12.33 11.97
C GLN A 124 -5.61 11.43 13.13
N HIS A 125 -6.89 11.06 13.22
CA HIS A 125 -7.35 10.09 14.21
C HIS A 125 -6.67 8.73 14.03
N LEU A 126 -6.60 8.26 12.80
CA LEU A 126 -5.94 7.01 12.45
C LEU A 126 -4.45 7.06 12.80
N ALA A 127 -3.74 8.14 12.46
CA ALA A 127 -2.34 8.35 12.80
C ALA A 127 -2.11 8.27 14.32
N ARG A 128 -2.92 9.00 15.12
CA ARG A 128 -2.83 8.96 16.61
C ARG A 128 -3.04 7.57 17.17
N LYS A 129 -4.00 6.81 16.62
CA LYS A 129 -4.27 5.43 17.04
C LYS A 129 -3.06 4.53 16.86
N HIS A 130 -2.25 4.77 15.83
CA HIS A 130 -1.01 4.03 15.53
C HIS A 130 0.25 4.65 16.14
N GLY A 131 0.10 5.58 17.07
CA GLY A 131 1.20 6.15 17.83
C GLY A 131 1.90 7.35 17.19
N LEU A 132 1.48 7.81 16.00
CA LEU A 132 1.97 9.05 15.40
C LEU A 132 1.40 10.25 16.19
N LYS A 133 2.15 10.79 17.11
CA LYS A 133 1.65 11.76 18.10
C LYS A 133 2.17 13.18 17.91
N THR A 134 3.34 13.32 17.33
CA THR A 134 3.96 14.63 17.12
C THR A 134 3.45 15.19 15.80
N PHE A 135 2.58 16.20 15.90
CA PHE A 135 2.07 16.89 14.72
C PHE A 135 2.80 18.23 14.59
N GLU A 136 3.64 18.32 13.57
CA GLU A 136 4.25 19.58 13.14
C GLU A 136 3.36 20.22 12.09
N ARG A 137 3.03 21.49 12.27
CA ARG A 137 2.19 22.23 11.34
C ARG A 137 2.99 23.16 10.47
N SER A 138 2.82 23.04 9.17
CA SER A 138 3.31 23.99 8.18
C SER A 138 2.16 24.44 7.28
N GLY A 139 1.60 25.63 7.58
CA GLY A 139 0.44 26.13 6.88
C GLY A 139 -0.80 25.24 7.01
N HIS A 140 -1.24 24.62 5.91
CA HIS A 140 -2.36 23.67 5.86
C HIS A 140 -1.94 22.20 6.01
N GLU A 141 -0.65 21.94 6.09
CA GLU A 141 -0.11 20.60 6.22
C GLU A 141 0.24 20.27 7.67
N LEU A 142 0.07 19.00 8.01
CA LEU A 142 0.48 18.40 9.27
C LEU A 142 1.38 17.22 8.97
N SER A 143 2.54 17.17 9.62
CA SER A 143 3.41 16.01 9.62
C SER A 143 3.37 15.33 10.98
N ALA A 144 3.08 14.02 10.98
CA ALA A 144 3.09 13.23 12.21
C ALA A 144 4.17 12.16 12.11
N HIS A 145 5.00 12.03 13.13
CA HIS A 145 6.12 11.11 13.20
C HIS A 145 5.93 10.10 14.32
N VAL A 146 6.50 8.91 14.13
CA VAL A 146 6.64 7.90 15.18
C VAL A 146 7.94 7.12 15.00
N GLU A 147 8.69 6.98 16.07
CA GLU A 147 9.78 6.01 16.17
C GLU A 147 9.20 4.62 16.39
N LEU A 148 9.55 3.69 15.50
CA LEU A 148 9.10 2.31 15.62
C LEU A 148 9.93 1.59 16.67
N PRO A 149 9.31 0.98 17.70
CA PRO A 149 10.04 0.16 18.65
C PRO A 149 10.61 -1.08 17.95
N PRO A 150 11.64 -1.71 18.54
CA PRO A 150 12.19 -2.97 18.03
C PRO A 150 11.08 -4.00 17.79
N PRO A 151 11.20 -4.86 16.76
CA PRO A 151 10.19 -5.85 16.45
C PRO A 151 10.05 -6.86 17.58
N THR A 152 8.81 -7.27 17.84
CA THR A 152 8.47 -8.35 18.76
C THR A 152 8.39 -9.68 18.03
N VAL A 153 8.38 -10.80 18.77
CA VAL A 153 8.15 -12.14 18.19
C VAL A 153 6.81 -12.18 17.44
N PHE A 154 5.81 -11.43 17.91
CA PHE A 154 4.51 -11.34 17.27
C PHE A 154 4.59 -10.64 15.90
N ASP A 155 5.40 -9.57 15.77
CA ASP A 155 5.61 -8.88 14.50
C ASP A 155 6.22 -9.82 13.45
N TYR A 156 7.20 -10.65 13.84
CA TYR A 156 7.79 -11.66 12.96
C TYR A 156 6.80 -12.75 12.55
N THR A 157 6.01 -13.27 13.49
CA THR A 157 5.04 -14.33 13.17
C THR A 157 3.95 -13.84 12.23
N THR A 158 3.46 -12.62 12.42
CA THR A 158 2.46 -12.01 11.54
C THR A 158 2.99 -11.87 10.11
N ASN A 159 4.19 -11.35 9.94
CA ASN A 159 4.81 -11.18 8.63
C ASN A 159 5.15 -12.52 7.98
N PHE A 160 5.72 -13.47 8.73
CA PHE A 160 6.08 -14.79 8.21
C PHE A 160 4.86 -15.55 7.67
N VAL A 161 3.76 -15.61 8.42
CA VAL A 161 2.51 -16.27 7.97
C VAL A 161 1.97 -15.59 6.72
N THR A 162 2.08 -14.28 6.64
CA THR A 162 1.59 -13.48 5.55
C THR A 162 2.40 -13.70 4.26
N GLU A 163 3.73 -13.71 4.36
CA GLU A 163 4.62 -13.96 3.22
C GLU A 163 4.52 -15.39 2.70
N GLN A 164 4.45 -16.39 3.60
CA GLN A 164 4.26 -17.79 3.23
C GLN A 164 2.94 -18.03 2.48
N GLN A 165 1.86 -17.37 2.90
CA GLN A 165 0.57 -17.47 2.21
C GLN A 165 0.57 -16.76 0.84
N ALA A 166 1.35 -15.68 0.68
CA ALA A 166 1.53 -15.02 -0.60
C ALA A 166 2.27 -15.94 -1.58
N LEU A 167 3.42 -16.48 -1.17
CA LEU A 167 4.21 -17.44 -1.97
C LEU A 167 3.40 -18.67 -2.39
N ALA A 168 2.62 -19.25 -1.49
CA ALA A 168 1.78 -20.41 -1.80
C ALA A 168 0.72 -20.10 -2.88
N LYS A 169 0.12 -18.90 -2.83
CA LYS A 169 -0.85 -18.47 -3.87
C LYS A 169 -0.19 -18.25 -5.21
N ASP A 170 1.00 -17.66 -5.26
CA ASP A 170 1.74 -17.44 -6.49
C ASP A 170 2.15 -18.76 -7.14
N ILE A 171 2.58 -19.74 -6.35
CA ILE A 171 2.86 -21.11 -6.85
C ILE A 171 1.60 -21.72 -7.46
N VAL A 172 0.45 -21.65 -6.77
CA VAL A 172 -0.83 -22.19 -7.28
C VAL A 172 -1.27 -21.44 -8.56
N LYS A 173 -1.06 -20.12 -8.63
CA LYS A 173 -1.38 -19.30 -9.81
C LYS A 173 -0.52 -19.70 -11.01
N LEU A 174 0.78 -19.90 -10.79
CA LEU A 174 1.72 -20.37 -11.81
C LEU A 174 1.37 -21.77 -12.29
N GLN A 175 1.04 -22.69 -11.37
CA GLN A 175 0.59 -24.05 -11.74
C GLN A 175 -0.70 -24.03 -12.57
N ARG A 176 -1.68 -23.20 -12.21
CA ARG A 176 -2.92 -23.04 -12.99
C ARG A 176 -2.67 -22.41 -14.36
N ALA A 177 -1.78 -21.44 -14.47
CA ALA A 177 -1.40 -20.84 -15.75
C ALA A 177 -0.70 -21.88 -16.66
N TRP A 178 0.21 -22.67 -16.09
CA TRP A 178 0.91 -23.74 -16.79
C TRP A 178 -0.07 -24.82 -17.29
N LEU A 179 -0.99 -25.30 -16.45
CA LEU A 179 -2.04 -26.26 -16.82
C LEU A 179 -2.96 -25.72 -17.93
N LYS A 180 -3.36 -24.45 -17.88
CA LYS A 180 -4.19 -23.84 -18.94
C LYS A 180 -3.47 -23.81 -20.29
N ASN A 181 -2.16 -23.58 -20.30
CA ASN A 181 -1.36 -23.59 -21.53
C ASN A 181 -1.15 -25.02 -22.06
N TRP A 182 -1.12 -26.02 -21.18
CA TRP A 182 -0.92 -27.42 -21.56
C TRP A 182 -2.21 -28.07 -22.11
N ILE A 183 -3.39 -27.63 -21.64
CA ILE A 183 -4.70 -28.14 -22.04
C ILE A 183 -5.26 -27.44 -23.30
N ARG A 184 -4.57 -26.47 -23.89
CA ARG A 184 -5.01 -25.90 -25.18
C ARG A 184 -4.83 -26.94 -26.27
N PRO A 185 -5.92 -27.46 -26.88
CA PRO A 185 -5.79 -28.37 -28.03
C PRO A 185 -5.05 -27.60 -29.13
N THR A 186 -3.98 -28.15 -29.62
CA THR A 186 -3.38 -27.73 -30.90
C THR A 186 -4.45 -27.89 -31.97
N HIS A 187 -5.11 -26.77 -32.30
CA HIS A 187 -5.98 -26.77 -33.49
C HIS A 187 -5.04 -26.85 -34.67
N ASN A 188 -4.98 -28.05 -35.26
CA ASN A 188 -4.29 -28.33 -36.51
C ASN A 188 -5.16 -27.78 -37.65
N PRO A 189 -4.78 -26.78 -38.42
CA PRO A 189 -5.47 -26.39 -39.61
C PRO A 189 -5.01 -27.34 -40.73
N SER A 190 -5.72 -28.45 -40.92
CA SER A 190 -5.60 -29.29 -42.12
C SER A 190 -6.85 -29.16 -42.94
N ASN A 191 -6.63 -28.64 -44.11
CA ASN A 191 -7.40 -28.58 -45.36
C ASN A 191 -8.13 -27.26 -45.62
#